data_c22f678e31674ac5c485f541494bb626
#
_entry.id   c22f678e31674ac5c485f541494bb626
#
_cell.length_a   1.000
_cell.length_b   1.000
_cell.length_c   1.000
_cell.angle_alpha   90.00
_cell.angle_beta   90.00
_cell.angle_gamma   90.00
#
_symmetry.space_group_name_H-M   'P 1'
#
loop_
_entity.id
_entity.type
_entity.pdbx_description
1 polymer ?
#
loop_
_entity_poly.entity_id
_entity_poly.type
_entity_poly.pdbx_seq_one_letter_code
_entity_poly.pdbx_strand_id
1 'polypeptide(L)'
;MAKTETAAQRYARLNKIEAVFHLFDVSKNEKTTALDMAKAANVDPARLFKTLVVASDTGKLACAIVPANCELDRKALARIMTVKRIDLAPRDIAMKSSGYQMGACS
;
A
#
# COMPACT_ATOMS: atom_id res chain seq x y z
N MET A 1 18.01 -18.03 8.17
CA MET A 1 16.66 -17.82 8.69
C MET A 1 15.67 -17.72 7.56
N ALA A 2 14.62 -18.49 7.60
CA ALA A 2 13.62 -18.47 6.58
C ALA A 2 12.84 -17.14 6.60
N LYS A 3 12.68 -16.53 5.47
CA LYS A 3 11.87 -15.31 5.35
C LYS A 3 10.40 -15.68 5.28
N THR A 4 9.60 -15.02 6.06
CA THR A 4 8.16 -15.22 6.02
C THR A 4 7.61 -14.71 4.69
N GLU A 5 6.90 -15.57 4.02
CA GLU A 5 6.24 -15.21 2.76
C GLU A 5 5.06 -14.27 3.06
N THR A 6 4.97 -13.16 2.33
CA THR A 6 3.82 -12.26 2.47
C THR A 6 2.59 -12.87 1.80
N ALA A 7 1.41 -12.34 2.13
CA ALA A 7 0.17 -12.79 1.52
C ALA A 7 0.20 -12.60 -0.01
N ALA A 8 0.77 -11.50 -0.49
CA ALA A 8 0.89 -11.24 -1.92
C ALA A 8 1.82 -12.24 -2.60
N GLN A 9 2.96 -12.55 -1.99
CA GLN A 9 3.89 -13.54 -2.52
C GLN A 9 3.24 -14.92 -2.59
N ARG A 10 2.52 -15.29 -1.53
CA ARG A 10 1.80 -16.57 -1.47
C ARG A 10 0.74 -16.66 -2.57
N TYR A 11 -0.03 -15.60 -2.73
CA TYR A 11 -1.07 -15.54 -3.75
C TYR A 11 -0.48 -15.71 -5.15
N ALA A 12 0.61 -15.00 -5.45
CA ALA A 12 1.28 -15.10 -6.74
C ALA A 12 1.80 -16.53 -6.98
N ARG A 13 2.39 -17.15 -5.97
CA ARG A 13 2.91 -18.52 -6.08
C ARG A 13 1.79 -19.53 -6.31
N LEU A 14 0.71 -19.45 -5.54
CA LEU A 14 -0.40 -20.40 -5.62
C LEU A 14 -1.18 -20.27 -6.94
N ASN A 15 -1.24 -19.08 -7.49
CA ASN A 15 -1.97 -18.82 -8.73
C ASN A 15 -1.06 -18.79 -9.96
N LYS A 16 0.21 -19.17 -9.80
CA LYS A 16 1.19 -19.23 -10.89
C LYS A 16 1.30 -17.90 -11.65
N ILE A 17 1.23 -16.80 -10.89
CA ILE A 17 1.39 -15.46 -11.44
C ILE A 17 2.88 -15.16 -11.56
N GLU A 18 3.31 -14.80 -12.77
CA GLU A 18 4.69 -14.42 -13.00
C GLU A 18 4.94 -13.04 -12.38
N ALA A 19 5.84 -12.98 -11.40
CA ALA A 19 6.16 -11.75 -10.71
C ALA A 19 7.59 -11.78 -10.19
N VAL A 20 8.21 -10.60 -10.14
CA VAL A 20 9.53 -10.41 -9.55
C VAL A 20 9.35 -9.66 -8.25
N PHE A 21 9.87 -10.21 -7.15
CA PHE A 21 9.76 -9.58 -5.83
C PHE A 21 11.08 -8.94 -5.45
N HIS A 22 11.01 -7.64 -5.15
CA HIS A 22 12.17 -6.88 -4.67
C HIS A 22 12.06 -6.74 -3.17
N LEU A 23 13.07 -7.21 -2.45
CA LEU A 23 13.07 -7.18 -0.99
C LEU A 23 13.89 -6.00 -0.50
N PHE A 24 13.34 -5.27 0.46
CA PHE A 24 13.97 -4.09 1.04
C PHE A 24 14.08 -4.25 2.54
N ASP A 25 15.23 -3.86 3.09
CA ASP A 25 15.38 -3.79 4.54
C ASP A 25 14.92 -2.41 5.01
N VAL A 26 13.71 -2.34 5.54
CA VAL A 26 13.12 -1.11 6.07
C VAL A 26 13.16 -1.05 7.60
N SER A 27 13.73 -2.06 8.24
CA SER A 27 13.70 -2.19 9.70
C SER A 27 14.42 -1.05 10.42
N LYS A 28 15.41 -0.44 9.76
CA LYS A 28 16.23 0.62 10.34
C LYS A 28 15.74 2.02 9.99
N ASN A 29 14.77 2.14 9.12
CA ASN A 29 14.29 3.44 8.66
C ASN A 29 12.77 3.44 8.61
N GLU A 30 12.16 3.86 9.72
CA GLU A 30 10.70 3.90 9.84
C GLU A 30 10.05 4.93 8.91
N LYS A 31 10.84 5.84 8.36
CA LYS A 31 10.34 6.89 7.47
C LYS A 31 10.59 6.60 6.00
N THR A 32 10.90 5.34 5.66
CA THR A 32 11.08 4.96 4.27
C THR A 32 9.79 5.18 3.49
N THR A 33 9.86 6.00 2.46
CA THR A 33 8.71 6.31 1.61
C THR A 33 8.70 5.46 0.35
N ALA A 34 7.58 5.49 -0.39
CA ALA A 34 7.50 4.82 -1.67
C ALA A 34 8.52 5.39 -2.67
N LEU A 35 8.83 6.69 -2.60
CA LEU A 35 9.86 7.29 -3.44
C LEU A 35 11.24 6.73 -3.12
N ASP A 36 11.54 6.52 -1.84
CA ASP A 36 12.80 5.92 -1.41
C ASP A 36 12.91 4.48 -1.93
N MET A 37 11.83 3.72 -1.89
CA MET A 37 11.78 2.36 -2.41
C MET A 37 12.00 2.31 -3.91
N ALA A 38 11.39 3.24 -4.66
CA ALA A 38 11.59 3.33 -6.10
C ALA A 38 13.04 3.60 -6.45
N LYS A 39 13.68 4.47 -5.69
CA LYS A 39 15.09 4.81 -5.86
C LYS A 39 15.99 3.60 -5.56
N ALA A 40 15.71 2.89 -4.49
CA ALA A 40 16.47 1.70 -4.10
C ALA A 40 16.32 0.57 -5.13
N ALA A 41 15.15 0.43 -5.73
CA ALA A 41 14.88 -0.59 -6.74
C ALA A 41 15.29 -0.16 -8.14
N ASN A 42 15.74 1.08 -8.31
CA ASN A 42 16.06 1.67 -9.62
C ASN A 42 14.85 1.62 -10.57
N VAL A 43 13.70 1.99 -10.06
CA VAL A 43 12.43 1.99 -10.79
C VAL A 43 11.90 3.42 -10.85
N ASP A 44 11.29 3.77 -11.98
CA ASP A 44 10.62 5.07 -12.13
C ASP A 44 9.49 5.16 -11.08
N PRO A 45 9.46 6.23 -10.24
CA PRO A 45 8.39 6.37 -9.25
C PRO A 45 6.98 6.33 -9.83
N ALA A 46 6.80 6.71 -11.09
CA ALA A 46 5.50 6.62 -11.75
C ALA A 46 5.06 5.18 -12.01
N ARG A 47 5.98 4.24 -11.96
CA ARG A 47 5.72 2.81 -12.17
C ARG A 47 5.65 2.02 -10.87
N LEU A 48 5.99 2.64 -9.75
CA LEU A 48 5.82 2.06 -8.44
C LEU A 48 4.54 2.59 -7.82
N PHE A 49 3.72 1.71 -7.30
CA PHE A 49 2.43 2.08 -6.71
C PHE A 49 2.46 1.86 -5.21
N LYS A 50 1.76 2.71 -4.48
CA LYS A 50 1.56 2.57 -3.04
C LYS A 50 0.09 2.30 -2.77
N THR A 51 -0.18 1.45 -1.79
CA THR A 51 -1.53 1.13 -1.36
C THR A 51 -1.83 1.90 -0.08
N LEU A 52 -2.92 2.65 -0.09
CA LEU A 52 -3.36 3.44 1.06
C LEU A 52 -4.70 2.90 1.54
N VAL A 53 -4.81 2.59 2.83
CA VAL A 53 -6.09 2.22 3.43
C VAL A 53 -6.78 3.50 3.87
N VAL A 54 -7.99 3.70 3.38
CA VAL A 54 -8.77 4.90 3.65
C VAL A 54 -10.08 4.55 4.31
N ALA A 55 -10.62 5.52 5.05
CA ALA A 55 -11.90 5.38 5.74
C ALA A 55 -12.78 6.58 5.41
N SER A 56 -14.06 6.31 5.16
CA SER A 56 -15.05 7.36 4.96
C SER A 56 -15.58 7.88 6.29
N ASP A 57 -16.27 9.01 6.22
CA ASP A 57 -16.98 9.57 7.37
C ASP A 57 -18.07 8.64 7.90
N THR A 58 -18.54 7.69 7.08
CA THR A 58 -19.53 6.68 7.48
C THR A 58 -18.91 5.38 7.97
N GLY A 59 -17.58 5.30 8.06
CA GLY A 59 -16.87 4.11 8.55
C GLY A 59 -16.57 3.06 7.49
N LYS A 60 -16.82 3.33 6.23
CA LYS A 60 -16.47 2.41 5.14
C LYS A 60 -14.96 2.44 4.89
N LEU A 61 -14.37 1.26 4.73
CA LEU A 61 -12.95 1.12 4.44
C LEU A 61 -12.75 0.80 2.96
N ALA A 62 -11.65 1.30 2.40
CA ALA A 62 -11.24 1.00 1.03
C ALA A 62 -9.75 1.06 0.91
N CYS A 63 -9.21 0.45 -0.15
CA CYS A 63 -7.80 0.56 -0.50
C CYS A 63 -7.70 1.40 -1.76
N ALA A 64 -6.84 2.41 -1.71
CA ALA A 64 -6.54 3.26 -2.86
C ALA A 64 -5.11 2.98 -3.31
N ILE A 65 -4.93 2.71 -4.59
CA ILE A 65 -3.62 2.42 -5.17
C ILE A 65 -3.25 3.59 -6.06
N VAL A 66 -2.13 4.25 -5.74
CA VAL A 66 -1.67 5.43 -6.47
C VAL A 66 -0.17 5.31 -6.78
N PRO A 67 0.31 5.93 -7.87
CA PRO A 67 1.75 5.97 -8.15
C PRO A 67 2.52 6.64 -7.02
N ALA A 68 3.76 6.21 -6.81
CA ALA A 68 4.60 6.69 -5.71
C ALA A 68 4.82 8.20 -5.75
N ASN A 69 4.82 8.79 -6.94
CA ASN A 69 5.05 10.23 -7.13
C ASN A 69 3.75 11.04 -7.17
N CYS A 70 2.62 10.44 -6.84
CA CYS A 70 1.32 11.10 -6.83
C CYS A 70 0.70 11.07 -5.45
N GLU A 71 -0.25 11.97 -5.23
CA GLU A 71 -1.06 11.99 -4.01
C GLU A 71 -2.48 11.55 -4.34
N LEU A 72 -3.15 10.95 -3.36
CA LEU A 72 -4.54 10.54 -3.52
C LEU A 72 -5.44 11.77 -3.58
N ASP A 73 -6.29 11.82 -4.61
CA ASP A 73 -7.35 12.82 -4.68
C ASP A 73 -8.55 12.31 -3.85
N ARG A 74 -8.59 12.73 -2.59
CA ARG A 74 -9.61 12.27 -1.65
C ARG A 74 -11.00 12.74 -2.03
N LYS A 75 -11.12 13.91 -2.62
CA LYS A 75 -12.41 14.43 -3.06
C LYS A 75 -13.00 13.62 -4.21
N ALA A 76 -12.16 13.25 -5.17
CA ALA A 76 -12.58 12.42 -6.27
C ALA A 76 -13.00 11.04 -5.79
N LEU A 77 -12.23 10.45 -4.87
CA LEU A 77 -12.56 9.15 -4.30
C LEU A 77 -13.87 9.20 -3.51
N ALA A 78 -14.08 10.26 -2.75
CA ALA A 78 -15.33 10.44 -1.99
C ALA A 78 -16.55 10.47 -2.92
N ARG A 79 -16.43 11.10 -4.08
CA ARG A 79 -17.50 11.11 -5.08
C ARG A 79 -17.76 9.70 -5.63
N ILE A 80 -16.69 8.96 -5.92
CA ILE A 80 -16.81 7.59 -6.43
C ILE A 80 -17.49 6.69 -5.41
N MET A 81 -17.13 6.82 -4.14
CA MET A 81 -17.69 6.02 -3.05
C MET A 81 -19.05 6.52 -2.56
N THR A 82 -19.53 7.65 -3.08
CA THR A 82 -20.78 8.27 -2.67
C THR A 82 -20.81 8.59 -1.17
N VAL A 83 -19.71 9.17 -0.69
CA VAL A 83 -19.56 9.61 0.71
C VAL A 83 -19.11 11.07 0.72
N LYS A 84 -19.24 11.72 1.87
CA LYS A 84 -18.91 13.14 1.99
C LYS A 84 -17.40 13.36 2.14
N ARG A 85 -16.72 12.47 2.84
CA ARG A 85 -15.33 12.67 3.22
C ARG A 85 -14.55 11.36 3.26
N ILE A 86 -13.31 11.43 2.81
CA ILE A 86 -12.34 10.33 2.87
C ILE A 86 -11.08 10.83 3.56
N ASP A 87 -10.58 10.06 4.52
CA ASP A 87 -9.30 10.28 5.18
C ASP A 87 -8.52 8.98 5.21
N LEU A 88 -7.22 9.06 5.48
CA LEU A 88 -6.43 7.87 5.72
C LEU A 88 -6.95 7.17 6.96
N ALA A 89 -7.08 5.85 6.90
CA ALA A 89 -7.54 5.08 8.05
C ALA A 89 -6.51 5.17 9.19
N PRO A 90 -6.97 5.16 10.46
CA PRO A 90 -6.04 5.07 11.58
C PRO A 90 -5.11 3.88 11.44
N ARG A 91 -3.90 4.01 11.94
CA ARG A 91 -2.84 3.01 11.77
C ARG A 91 -3.28 1.61 12.20
N ASP A 92 -3.88 1.48 13.36
CA ASP A 92 -4.33 0.19 13.88
C ASP A 92 -5.42 -0.44 13.02
N ILE A 93 -6.34 0.37 12.51
CA ILE A 93 -7.41 -0.10 11.62
C ILE A 93 -6.82 -0.52 10.27
N ALA A 94 -5.88 0.26 9.74
CA ALA A 94 -5.23 -0.07 8.48
C ALA A 94 -4.47 -1.39 8.58
N MET A 95 -3.73 -1.60 9.66
CA MET A 95 -2.99 -2.84 9.88
C MET A 95 -3.92 -4.04 10.06
N LYS A 96 -4.98 -3.88 10.82
CA LYS A 96 -5.94 -4.95 11.10
C LYS A 96 -6.71 -5.36 9.84
N SER A 97 -7.15 -4.39 9.05
CA SER A 97 -7.97 -4.66 7.86
C SER A 97 -7.15 -5.19 6.70
N SER A 98 -5.91 -4.73 6.53
CA SER A 98 -5.05 -5.14 5.42
C SER A 98 -4.24 -6.41 5.71
N GLY A 99 -3.96 -6.68 6.98
CA GLY A 99 -3.06 -7.76 7.37
C GLY A 99 -1.58 -7.42 7.18
N TYR A 100 -1.26 -6.17 6.85
CA TYR A 100 0.12 -5.71 6.66
C TYR A 100 0.44 -4.62 7.67
N GLN A 101 1.74 -4.48 7.99
CA GLN A 101 2.20 -3.37 8.79
C GLN A 101 2.21 -2.07 7.98
N MET A 102 2.19 -0.94 8.66
CA MET A 102 2.23 0.35 7.98
C MET A 102 3.48 0.47 7.12
N GLY A 103 3.27 0.94 5.88
CA GLY A 103 4.33 1.05 4.89
C GLY A 103 4.61 -0.24 4.13
N ALA A 104 4.00 -1.36 4.53
CA ALA A 104 4.21 -2.66 3.90
C ALA A 104 2.96 -3.21 3.21
N CYS A 105 1.88 -2.45 3.17
CA CYS A 105 0.63 -2.89 2.55
C CYS A 105 0.82 -3.09 1.05
N SER A 106 0.42 -4.24 0.58
CA SER A 106 0.53 -4.63 -0.81
C SER A 106 -0.80 -4.43 -1.54
#